data_40df8598e80d1f13aad7c09fa849c931
#
_entry.id   40df8598e80d1f13aad7c09fa849c931
#
_cell.length_a   1.000
_cell.length_b   1.000
_cell.length_c   1.000
_cell.angle_alpha   90.00
_cell.angle_beta   90.00
_cell.angle_gamma   90.00
#
_symmetry.space_group_name_H-M   'P 1'
#
loop_
_entity.id
_entity.type
_entity.pdbx_description
1 polymer ?
#
loop_
_entity_poly.entity_id
_entity_poly.type
_entity_poly.pdbx_seq_one_letter_code
_entity_poly.pdbx_strand_id
1 'polypeptide(L)' 'MEDNVFKDLPLLLAVPHAAKLLGISRAAAYRLVHSGELPVRRLGGRIYVVTAGLRDLGE' A
#
# COMPACT_ATOMS: atom_id res chain seq x y z
N MET A 1 -22.34 -1.29 4.59
CA MET A 1 -21.67 -1.41 4.91
C MET A 1 -20.61 -1.32 4.62
N GLU A 2 -20.11 -0.98 4.69
CA GLU A 2 -19.19 -0.95 4.45
C GLU A 2 -18.29 -1.38 4.98
N ASP A 3 -17.96 -2.27 4.77
CA ASP A 3 -16.88 -2.69 5.26
C ASP A 3 -15.77 -1.93 4.83
N ASN A 4 -15.02 -1.31 5.59
CA ASN A 4 -13.84 -0.60 5.22
C ASN A 4 -12.70 -1.54 5.44
N VAL A 5 -12.22 -2.14 4.37
CA VAL A 5 -11.14 -3.11 4.48
C VAL A 5 -9.87 -2.50 5.04
N PHE A 6 -9.73 -1.17 5.01
CA PHE A 6 -8.54 -0.51 5.54
C PHE A 6 -8.63 -0.20 7.03
N LYS A 7 -9.78 -0.41 7.63
CA LYS A 7 -10.00 -0.03 9.01
C LYS A 7 -9.14 -0.83 9.98
N ASP A 8 -9.02 -2.12 9.72
CA ASP A 8 -8.29 -3.01 10.62
C ASP A 8 -6.88 -3.31 10.18
N LEU A 9 -6.37 -2.59 9.18
CA LEU A 9 -5.02 -2.82 8.70
C LEU A 9 -4.00 -2.05 9.54
N PRO A 10 -2.77 -2.56 9.63
CA PRO A 10 -1.72 -1.83 10.30
C PRO A 10 -1.39 -0.55 9.54
N LEU A 11 -0.67 0.35 10.16
CA LEU A 11 -0.28 1.61 9.53
C LEU A 11 0.58 1.40 8.31
N LEU A 12 1.41 0.37 8.33
CA LEU A 12 2.33 0.10 7.23
C LEU A 12 2.13 -1.33 6.73
N LEU A 13 2.22 -1.50 5.43
CA LEU A 13 2.07 -2.81 4.79
C LEU A 13 3.28 -3.12 3.95
N ALA A 14 3.70 -4.38 3.92
CA ALA A 14 4.72 -4.81 2.99
C ALA A 14 4.18 -4.61 1.58
N VAL A 15 5.06 -4.29 0.63
CA VAL A 15 4.62 -4.02 -0.74
C VAL A 15 3.79 -5.17 -1.33
N PRO A 16 4.19 -6.46 -1.17
CA PRO A 16 3.36 -7.55 -1.71
C PRO A 16 1.96 -7.59 -1.13
N HIS A 17 1.82 -7.26 0.15
CA HIS A 17 0.51 -7.24 0.77
C HIS A 17 -0.35 -6.12 0.20
N ALA A 18 0.27 -4.95 0.00
CA ALA A 18 -0.44 -3.83 -0.59
C ALA A 18 -0.89 -4.16 -2.01
N ALA A 19 -0.03 -4.86 -2.78
CA ALA A 19 -0.38 -5.25 -4.13
C ALA A 19 -1.65 -6.11 -4.14
N LYS A 20 -1.73 -7.03 -3.18
CA LYS A 20 -2.88 -7.90 -3.07
C LYS A 20 -4.14 -7.09 -2.81
N LEU A 21 -4.08 -6.14 -1.91
CA LEU A 21 -5.23 -5.31 -1.59
C LEU A 21 -5.66 -4.45 -2.77
N LEU A 22 -4.71 -4.01 -3.58
CA LEU A 22 -5.00 -3.18 -4.74
C LEU A 22 -5.41 -3.99 -5.95
N GLY A 23 -5.25 -5.30 -5.90
CA GLY A 23 -5.59 -6.16 -7.02
C GLY A 23 -4.62 -6.07 -8.18
N ILE A 24 -3.35 -5.77 -7.88
CA ILE A 24 -2.33 -5.65 -8.92
C ILE A 24 -1.20 -6.62 -8.63
N SER A 25 -0.33 -6.85 -9.62
CA SER A 25 0.79 -7.74 -9.43
C SER A 25 1.83 -7.08 -8.55
N ARG A 26 2.71 -7.92 -7.98
CA ARG A 26 3.81 -7.42 -7.17
C ARG A 26 4.71 -6.49 -8.00
N ALA A 27 4.99 -6.89 -9.24
CA ALA A 27 5.83 -6.07 -10.10
C ALA A 27 5.20 -4.70 -10.36
N ALA A 28 3.89 -4.67 -10.58
CA ALA A 28 3.20 -3.41 -10.79
C ALA A 28 3.28 -2.54 -9.54
N ALA A 29 3.12 -3.16 -8.37
CA ALA A 29 3.20 -2.41 -7.12
C ALA A 29 4.57 -1.79 -6.94
N TYR A 30 5.63 -2.53 -7.22
CA TYR A 30 6.98 -1.99 -7.10
C TYR A 30 7.23 -0.85 -8.09
N ARG A 31 6.66 -0.95 -9.29
CA ARG A 31 6.78 0.14 -10.23
C ARG A 31 6.11 1.41 -9.71
N LEU A 32 4.95 1.26 -9.08
CA LEU A 32 4.26 2.40 -8.51
C LEU A 32 5.03 3.01 -7.35
N VAL A 33 5.73 2.17 -6.60
CA VAL A 33 6.58 2.65 -5.52
C VAL A 33 7.72 3.49 -6.10
N HIS A 34 8.35 3.00 -7.15
CA HIS A 34 9.48 3.71 -7.75
C HIS A 34 9.06 5.00 -8.45
N SER A 35 7.85 5.03 -8.99
CA SER A 35 7.37 6.23 -9.67
C SER A 35 6.85 7.28 -8.68
N GLY A 36 6.72 6.90 -7.42
CA GLY A 36 6.21 7.82 -6.42
C GLY A 36 4.70 7.89 -6.35
N GLU A 37 4.02 6.98 -7.03
CA GLU A 37 2.56 7.00 -7.03
C GLU A 37 1.95 6.31 -5.82
N LEU A 38 2.72 5.49 -5.11
CA LEU A 38 2.24 4.89 -3.87
C LEU A 38 2.96 5.56 -2.71
N PRO A 39 2.23 5.90 -1.64
CA PRO A 39 2.86 6.47 -0.46
C PRO A 39 3.64 5.40 0.28
N VAL A 40 4.92 5.64 0.50
CA VAL A 40 5.77 4.65 1.16
C VAL A 40 6.64 5.27 2.23
N ARG A 41 7.14 4.42 3.11
CA ARG A 41 8.09 4.80 4.13
C ARG A 41 9.19 3.76 4.16
N ARG A 42 10.40 4.21 4.38
CA ARG A 42 11.53 3.29 4.53
C ARG A 42 11.87 3.17 5.99
N LEU A 43 11.85 1.96 6.49
CA LEU A 43 12.19 1.71 7.88
C LEU A 43 13.11 0.51 7.93
N GLY A 44 14.27 0.67 8.56
CA GLY A 44 15.17 -0.44 8.75
C GLY A 44 15.61 -1.12 7.47
N GLY A 45 15.76 -0.36 6.39
CA GLY A 45 16.18 -0.92 5.12
C GLY A 45 15.06 -1.56 4.32
N ARG A 46 13.83 -1.47 4.81
CA ARG A 46 12.68 -2.02 4.10
C ARG A 46 11.73 -0.93 3.71
N ILE A 47 10.97 -1.18 2.64
CA ILE A 47 9.98 -0.25 2.15
C ILE A 47 8.60 -0.75 2.52
N TYR A 48 7.80 0.13 3.11
CA TYR A 48 6.42 -0.19 3.49
C TYR A 48 5.48 0.82 2.86
N VAL A 49 4.30 0.34 2.49
CA VAL A 49 3.25 1.21 1.95
C VAL A 49 2.44 1.78 3.11
N VAL A 50 2.19 3.07 3.07
CA VAL A 50 1.42 3.74 4.13
C VAL A 50 -0.06 3.52 3.88
N THR A 51 -0.72 2.83 4.78
CA THR A 51 -2.12 2.44 4.62
C THR A 51 -3.04 3.62 4.43
N ALA A 52 -2.83 4.69 5.17
CA ALA A 52 -3.69 5.87 5.05
C ALA A 52 -3.67 6.43 3.63
N GLY A 53 -2.51 6.37 2.97
CA GLY A 53 -2.41 6.84 1.59
C GLY A 53 -3.18 5.97 0.62
N LEU A 54 -3.28 4.68 0.92
CA LEU A 54 -4.07 3.78 0.08
C LEU A 54 -5.55 4.13 0.13
N ARG A 55 -6.01 4.52 1.30
CA ARG A 55 -7.42 4.91 1.44
C ARG A 55 -7.72 6.11 0.56
N ASP A 56 -6.77 7.05 0.51
CA ASP A 56 -6.96 8.24 -0.31
C ASP A 56 -7.01 7.90 -1.79
N LEU A 57 -6.26 6.90 -2.20
CA LEU A 57 -6.29 6.47 -3.59
C LEU A 57 -7.66 5.89 -3.97
N GLY A 58 -8.31 5.28 -3.02
CA GLY A 58 -9.60 4.65 -3.26
C GLY A 58 -10.75 5.63 -3.36
N GLU A 59 -10.48 6.88 -3.01
CA GLU A 59 -11.51 7.89 -3.12
C GLU A 59 -11.58 8.35 -4.55
#